data_b76cc7c3f966a7cbed5f5814ac1cf4c6
#
_entry.id   b76cc7c3f966a7cbed5f5814ac1cf4c6
#
_cell.length_a   1.000
_cell.length_b   1.000
_cell.length_c   1.000
_cell.angle_alpha   90.00
_cell.angle_beta   90.00
_cell.angle_gamma   90.00
#
_symmetry.space_group_name_H-M   'P 1'
#
loop_
_entity.id
_entity.type
_entity.pdbx_description
1 polymer ?
#
loop_
_entity_poly.entity_id
_entity_poly.type
_entity_poly.pdbx_seq_one_letter_code
_entity_poly.pdbx_strand_id
1 'polypeptide(L)'
;MAGKLEDRVREIIVDQLGVNAEQVTPEASFIDDLGADSLDSVELIMAFEEEFGAAIPEEDAEKLTTVGKVIEYLTSKGYGDAANG
;
A
#
# COMPACT_ATOMS: atom_id res chain seq x y z
N MET A 1 2.02 -18.79 0.48
CA MET A 1 2.73 -17.78 0.45
C MET A 1 2.04 -16.55 0.45
N ALA A 2 2.43 -15.78 1.28
CA ALA A 2 1.80 -14.58 1.52
C ALA A 2 2.09 -13.70 0.45
N GLY A 3 2.21 -13.82 -0.51
CA GLY A 3 2.83 -12.98 -1.37
C GLY A 3 2.02 -12.15 -2.26
N LYS A 4 0.85 -12.58 -2.63
CA LYS A 4 0.20 -11.87 -3.71
C LYS A 4 -0.19 -10.46 -3.38
N LEU A 5 -0.82 -10.26 -2.23
CA LEU A 5 -1.20 -8.91 -1.85
C LEU A 5 0.02 -8.06 -1.59
N GLU A 6 0.98 -8.60 -0.84
CA GLU A 6 2.19 -7.86 -0.54
C GLU A 6 2.95 -7.52 -1.80
N ASP A 7 3.03 -8.45 -2.73
CA ASP A 7 3.74 -8.21 -3.99
C ASP A 7 3.07 -7.11 -4.80
N ARG A 8 1.74 -7.12 -4.87
CA ARG A 8 1.04 -6.08 -5.62
C ARG A 8 1.21 -4.72 -4.97
N VAL A 9 1.11 -4.68 -3.64
CA VAL A 9 1.30 -3.42 -2.93
C VAL A 9 2.71 -2.89 -3.20
N ARG A 10 3.71 -3.75 -3.13
CA ARG A 10 5.08 -3.35 -3.38
C ARG A 10 5.26 -2.83 -4.81
N GLU A 11 4.67 -3.52 -5.77
CA GLU A 11 4.78 -3.10 -7.17
C GLU A 11 4.18 -1.72 -7.38
N ILE A 12 3.04 -1.48 -6.77
CA ILE A 12 2.38 -0.18 -6.90
C ILE A 12 3.26 0.91 -6.31
N ILE A 13 3.84 0.65 -5.16
CA ILE A 13 4.69 1.63 -4.50
C ILE A 13 5.93 1.92 -5.34
N VAL A 14 6.54 0.89 -5.87
CA VAL A 14 7.72 1.06 -6.72
C VAL A 14 7.37 1.93 -7.93
N ASP A 15 6.24 1.64 -8.56
CA ASP A 15 5.81 2.40 -9.71
C ASP A 15 5.51 3.86 -9.38
N GLN A 16 4.80 4.08 -8.29
CA GLN A 16 4.36 5.44 -7.97
C GLN A 16 5.48 6.31 -7.42
N LEU A 17 6.36 5.74 -6.63
CA LEU A 17 7.39 6.52 -5.96
C LEU A 17 8.76 6.40 -6.61
N GLY A 18 8.94 5.44 -7.51
CA GLY A 18 10.22 5.27 -8.17
C GLY A 18 11.31 4.76 -7.24
N VAL A 19 10.94 3.97 -6.24
CA VAL A 19 11.91 3.42 -5.30
C VAL A 19 12.21 1.99 -5.66
N ASN A 20 13.25 1.42 -5.04
CA ASN A 20 13.59 0.03 -5.25
C ASN A 20 12.70 -0.86 -4.41
N ALA A 21 12.40 -2.04 -4.95
CA ALA A 21 11.56 -2.99 -4.22
C ALA A 21 12.16 -3.34 -2.86
N GLU A 22 13.48 -3.34 -2.76
CA GLU A 22 14.15 -3.65 -1.50
C GLU A 22 13.86 -2.64 -0.41
N GLN A 23 13.53 -1.41 -0.80
CA GLN A 23 13.22 -0.38 0.16
C GLN A 23 11.80 -0.50 0.69
N VAL A 24 10.96 -1.26 0.02
CA VAL A 24 9.55 -1.37 0.37
C VAL A 24 9.38 -2.53 1.34
N THR A 25 9.65 -2.25 2.60
CA THR A 25 9.49 -3.23 3.66
C THR A 25 8.27 -2.88 4.49
N PRO A 26 7.74 -3.82 5.27
CA PRO A 26 6.53 -3.51 6.06
C PRO A 26 6.71 -2.34 7.00
N GLU A 27 7.91 -2.14 7.51
CA GLU A 27 8.17 -1.04 8.43
C GLU A 27 8.43 0.29 7.74
N ALA A 28 8.57 0.29 6.42
CA ALA A 28 8.92 1.51 5.72
C ALA A 28 7.79 2.52 5.78
N SER A 29 8.14 3.73 6.18
CA SER A 29 7.20 4.84 6.18
C SER A 29 7.22 5.47 4.79
N PHE A 30 6.05 5.76 4.25
CA PHE A 30 5.98 6.35 2.92
C PHE A 30 6.71 7.68 2.87
N ILE A 31 6.56 8.48 3.89
CA ILE A 31 7.16 9.81 3.91
C ILE A 31 8.61 9.77 4.37
N ASP A 32 8.86 9.11 5.48
CA ASP A 32 10.20 9.14 6.08
C ASP A 32 11.19 8.25 5.36
N ASP A 33 10.75 7.09 4.92
CA ASP A 33 11.68 6.11 4.34
C ASP A 33 11.64 6.09 2.84
N LEU A 34 10.48 6.34 2.25
CA LEU A 34 10.33 6.23 0.80
C LEU A 34 10.26 7.60 0.12
N GLY A 35 10.29 8.66 0.89
CA GLY A 35 10.38 10.00 0.34
C GLY A 35 9.13 10.54 -0.30
N ALA A 36 7.97 9.97 0.03
CA ALA A 36 6.73 10.46 -0.52
C ALA A 36 6.31 11.76 0.16
N ASP A 37 5.77 12.68 -0.60
CA ASP A 37 5.16 13.86 0.01
C ASP A 37 3.66 13.60 0.10
N SER A 38 2.91 14.60 0.54
CA SER A 38 1.48 14.38 0.76
C SER A 38 0.74 14.11 -0.54
N LEU A 39 1.17 14.71 -1.62
CA LEU A 39 0.53 14.46 -2.90
C LEU A 39 0.80 13.03 -3.36
N ASP A 40 2.04 12.57 -3.17
CA ASP A 40 2.39 11.21 -3.53
C ASP A 40 1.56 10.22 -2.71
N SER A 41 1.34 10.52 -1.44
CA SER A 41 0.55 9.64 -0.60
C SER A 41 -0.87 9.52 -1.09
N VAL A 42 -1.47 10.62 -1.52
CA VAL A 42 -2.82 10.59 -2.06
C VAL A 42 -2.86 9.74 -3.32
N GLU A 43 -1.88 9.92 -4.19
CA GLU A 43 -1.85 9.16 -5.43
C GLU A 43 -1.66 7.66 -5.15
N LEU A 44 -0.87 7.33 -4.15
CA LEU A 44 -0.70 5.94 -3.77
C LEU A 44 -2.00 5.32 -3.33
N ILE A 45 -2.75 6.03 -2.49
CA ILE A 45 -4.02 5.53 -2.01
C ILE A 45 -4.97 5.31 -3.19
N MET A 46 -5.00 6.25 -4.12
CA MET A 46 -5.85 6.10 -5.28
C MET A 46 -5.45 4.90 -6.13
N ALA A 47 -4.15 4.67 -6.25
CA ALA A 47 -3.68 3.53 -7.01
C ALA A 47 -4.09 2.22 -6.34
N PHE A 48 -4.02 2.16 -5.01
CA PHE A 48 -4.48 0.97 -4.30
C PHE A 48 -5.97 0.76 -4.49
N GLU A 49 -6.74 1.85 -4.47
CA GLU A 49 -8.17 1.73 -4.67
C GLU A 49 -8.49 1.14 -6.03
N GLU A 50 -7.78 1.60 -7.04
CA GLU A 50 -8.02 1.10 -8.38
C GLU A 50 -7.58 -0.35 -8.55
N GLU A 51 -6.44 -0.67 -7.97
CA GLU A 51 -5.88 -2.00 -8.14
C GLU A 51 -6.74 -3.06 -7.47
N PHE A 52 -7.27 -2.75 -6.29
CA PHE A 52 -7.99 -3.74 -5.50
C PHE A 52 -9.50 -3.53 -5.52
N GLY A 53 -9.97 -2.53 -6.23
CA GLY A 53 -11.39 -2.23 -6.24
C GLY A 53 -11.88 -1.82 -4.87
N ALA A 54 -11.03 -1.18 -4.10
CA ALA A 54 -11.32 -0.83 -2.71
C ALA A 54 -11.73 0.62 -2.60
N ALA A 55 -12.49 0.91 -1.56
CA ALA A 55 -12.80 2.29 -1.22
C ALA A 55 -12.12 2.58 0.10
N ILE A 56 -11.14 3.48 0.08
CA ILE A 56 -10.40 3.82 1.29
C ILE A 56 -10.77 5.25 1.67
N PRO A 57 -11.60 5.41 2.72
CA PRO A 57 -11.96 6.76 3.14
C PRO A 57 -10.76 7.55 3.58
N GLU A 58 -10.86 8.85 3.48
CA GLU A 58 -9.73 9.72 3.81
C GLU A 58 -9.25 9.52 5.23
N GLU A 59 -10.17 9.34 6.17
CA GLU A 59 -9.75 9.15 7.56
C GLU A 59 -8.99 7.85 7.74
N ASP A 60 -9.32 6.82 6.98
CA ASP A 60 -8.54 5.59 7.05
C ASP A 60 -7.19 5.76 6.36
N ALA A 61 -7.18 6.47 5.24
CA ALA A 61 -5.96 6.69 4.50
C ALA A 61 -4.92 7.41 5.35
N GLU A 62 -5.35 8.31 6.21
CA GLU A 62 -4.41 9.04 7.06
C GLU A 62 -3.67 8.12 8.02
N LYS A 63 -4.25 6.98 8.31
CA LYS A 63 -3.62 6.04 9.23
C LYS A 63 -2.65 5.10 8.53
N LEU A 64 -2.67 5.08 7.21
CA LEU A 64 -1.86 4.15 6.44
C LEU A 64 -0.50 4.78 6.15
N THR A 65 0.30 4.92 7.19
CA THR A 65 1.58 5.61 7.09
C THR A 65 2.75 4.71 6.74
N THR A 66 2.57 3.41 6.86
CA THR A 66 3.63 2.47 6.49
C THR A 66 3.07 1.42 5.55
N VAL A 67 3.99 0.72 4.88
CA VAL A 67 3.62 -0.34 3.95
C VAL A 67 2.82 -1.42 4.67
N GLY A 68 3.27 -1.81 5.86
CA GLY A 68 2.59 -2.86 6.61
C GLY A 68 1.17 -2.48 6.97
N LYS A 69 0.93 -1.22 7.28
CA LYS A 69 -0.41 -0.79 7.63
C LYS A 69 -1.35 -0.89 6.45
N VAL A 70 -0.86 -0.59 5.25
CA VAL A 70 -1.67 -0.76 4.05
C VAL A 70 -2.02 -2.22 3.86
N ILE A 71 -1.03 -3.09 4.01
CA ILE A 71 -1.26 -4.52 3.81
C ILE A 71 -2.27 -5.04 4.84
N GLU A 72 -2.11 -4.62 6.09
CA GLU A 72 -3.06 -5.04 7.12
C GLU A 72 -4.46 -4.54 6.84
N TYR A 73 -4.57 -3.30 6.40
CA TYR A 73 -5.87 -2.72 6.11
C TYR A 73 -6.57 -3.50 5.00
N LEU A 74 -5.86 -3.74 3.92
CA LEU A 74 -6.45 -4.45 2.79
C LEU A 74 -6.78 -5.89 3.16
N THR A 75 -5.92 -6.52 3.95
CA THR A 75 -6.18 -7.87 4.39
C THR A 75 -7.43 -7.94 5.26
N SER A 76 -7.56 -6.98 6.16
CA SER A 76 -8.72 -6.98 7.07
C SER A 76 -10.02 -6.71 6.32
N LYS A 77 -9.94 -6.05 5.19
CA LYS A 77 -11.12 -5.79 4.38
C LYS A 77 -11.39 -6.91 3.36
N GLY A 78 -10.56 -7.92 3.35
CA GLY A 78 -10.79 -9.05 2.48
C GLY A 78 -10.22 -8.93 1.08
N TYR A 79 -9.33 -7.98 0.88
CA TYR A 79 -8.75 -7.79 -0.45
C TYR A 79 -7.50 -8.62 -0.68
N GLY A 80 -7.02 -9.30 0.35
CA GLY A 80 -5.81 -10.10 0.20
C GLY A 80 -6.06 -11.36 -0.57
N ASP A 81 -4.98 -12.08 -0.85
CA ASP A 81 -5.11 -13.32 -1.59
C ASP A 81 -5.86 -14.36 -0.81
N ALA A 82 -5.99 -14.18 0.46
CA ALA A 82 -6.79 -15.10 1.23
C ALA A 82 -8.22 -15.08 0.74
N ALA A 83 -8.63 -13.99 0.19
CA ALA A 83 -9.98 -13.90 -0.32
C ALA A 83 -10.19 -14.86 -1.45
N ASN A 84 -9.17 -15.26 -2.07
CA ASN A 84 -9.27 -16.18 -3.12
C ASN A 84 -9.28 -17.53 -2.64
N GLY A 85 -8.95 -17.61 -1.43
CA GLY A 85 -8.92 -18.90 -0.73
C GLY A 85 -8.63 -19.90 -1.62
#